data_b55c67ac83aedd38d0eb5f9ce804ab55
#
_entry.id   b55c67ac83aedd38d0eb5f9ce804ab55
#
_cell.length_a   1.000
_cell.length_b   1.000
_cell.length_c   1.000
_cell.angle_alpha   90.00
_cell.angle_beta   90.00
_cell.angle_gamma   90.00
#
_symmetry.space_group_name_H-M   'P 1'
#
loop_
_entity.id
_entity.type
_entity.pdbx_description
1 polymer ?
#
loop_
_entity_poly.entity_id
_entity_poly.type
_entity_poly.pdbx_seq_one_letter_code
_entity_poly.pdbx_strand_id
1 'polypeptide(L)'
;MHRMVRRPKYLPFPLIVKSISEEASLGISQASIVDDDEKLRERVAFIHDNVGTGALIERYIEGRELYVGVMGNAHLQVFPVWELVMDKMPDEARRIATERVKWSRKYQDKYGICSCEARNLPDGVVDHIQHLAKRVYRALGLSGYARIDMRMDKDGNVYVLEANPNPQIATGEDFADSAEKADLAYKDLLQELLHVGLRWRPAQAA
;
A
#
# COMPACT_ATOMS: atom_id res chain seq x y z
N MET A 1 -7.54 -8.82 30.86
CA MET A 1 -7.06 -7.55 31.47
C MET A 1 -6.31 -6.80 30.36
N HIS A 2 -6.97 -5.86 29.66
CA HIS A 2 -6.32 -5.10 28.58
C HIS A 2 -5.24 -4.21 29.19
N ARG A 3 -3.99 -4.39 28.74
CA ARG A 3 -2.88 -3.50 29.12
C ARG A 3 -3.21 -2.08 28.63
N MET A 4 -3.13 -1.08 29.50
CA MET A 4 -3.32 0.31 29.11
C MET A 4 -2.34 0.67 27.99
N VAL A 5 -2.86 1.07 26.83
CA VAL A 5 -2.07 1.56 25.71
C VAL A 5 -1.47 2.91 26.11
N ARG A 6 -0.14 3.01 26.09
CA ARG A 6 0.59 4.25 26.30
C ARG A 6 1.31 4.63 25.02
N ARG A 7 0.88 5.72 24.41
CA ARG A 7 1.53 6.26 23.21
C ARG A 7 2.92 6.80 23.55
N PRO A 8 3.98 6.42 22.80
CA PRO A 8 5.29 7.05 22.93
C PRO A 8 5.22 8.54 22.53
N LYS A 9 5.92 9.41 23.25
CA LYS A 9 5.92 10.86 22.97
C LYS A 9 6.44 11.22 21.57
N TYR A 10 7.30 10.39 20.99
CA TYR A 10 7.85 10.59 19.65
C TYR A 10 6.90 10.20 18.52
N LEU A 11 5.72 9.65 18.83
CA LEU A 11 4.71 9.26 17.84
C LEU A 11 3.55 10.27 17.87
N PRO A 12 3.61 11.35 17.05
CA PRO A 12 2.60 12.40 17.04
C PRO A 12 1.31 11.95 16.33
N PHE A 13 0.18 12.55 16.71
CA PHE A 13 -1.07 12.44 15.97
C PHE A 13 -1.02 13.21 14.64
N PRO A 14 -1.86 12.81 13.63
CA PRO A 14 -2.79 11.69 13.65
C PRO A 14 -2.09 10.33 13.53
N LEU A 15 -2.70 9.29 14.12
CA LEU A 15 -2.22 7.91 14.05
C LEU A 15 -3.22 7.04 13.29
N ILE A 16 -2.71 5.98 12.67
CA ILE A 16 -3.54 4.90 12.12
C ILE A 16 -3.36 3.64 12.96
N VAL A 17 -4.46 2.98 13.27
CA VAL A 17 -4.49 1.71 14.02
C VAL A 17 -5.00 0.61 13.10
N LYS A 18 -4.18 -0.42 12.91
CA LYS A 18 -4.45 -1.57 12.02
C LYS A 18 -4.33 -2.88 12.80
N SER A 19 -4.87 -3.96 12.24
CA SER A 19 -4.51 -5.32 12.65
C SER A 19 -3.05 -5.60 12.31
N ILE A 20 -2.36 -6.38 13.14
CA ILE A 20 -0.98 -6.80 12.88
C ILE A 20 -0.90 -8.00 11.92
N SER A 21 -1.97 -8.77 11.75
CA SER A 21 -1.99 -10.02 10.98
C SER A 21 -3.03 -10.09 9.87
N GLU A 22 -3.97 -9.14 9.82
CA GLU A 22 -5.00 -9.12 8.79
C GLU A 22 -4.55 -8.29 7.58
N GLU A 23 -4.90 -8.79 6.39
CA GLU A 23 -4.59 -8.20 5.09
C GLU A 23 -5.82 -7.52 4.45
N ALA A 24 -5.64 -6.99 3.24
CA ALA A 24 -6.70 -6.46 2.38
C ALA A 24 -7.59 -5.37 3.03
N SER A 25 -7.06 -4.60 3.95
CA SER A 25 -7.76 -3.53 4.69
C SER A 25 -8.87 -4.03 5.62
N LEU A 26 -8.85 -5.32 6.01
CA LEU A 26 -9.82 -5.86 6.96
C LEU A 26 -9.81 -5.05 8.27
N GLY A 27 -10.98 -4.59 8.68
CA GLY A 27 -11.13 -3.74 9.85
C GLY A 27 -10.61 -2.31 9.69
N ILE A 28 -10.09 -1.89 8.52
CA ILE A 28 -9.71 -0.49 8.29
C ILE A 28 -10.94 0.33 7.88
N SER A 29 -11.19 1.39 8.63
CA SER A 29 -12.28 2.34 8.41
C SER A 29 -11.80 3.76 8.70
N GLN A 30 -12.65 4.77 8.52
CA GLN A 30 -12.35 6.14 8.92
C GLN A 30 -11.97 6.25 10.41
N ALA A 31 -12.61 5.44 11.27
CA ALA A 31 -12.28 5.35 12.70
C ALA A 31 -10.91 4.73 13.01
N SER A 32 -10.21 4.20 12.00
CA SER A 32 -8.84 3.69 12.17
C SER A 32 -7.83 4.81 12.30
N ILE A 33 -8.17 6.03 11.86
CA ILE A 33 -7.36 7.23 12.07
C ILE A 33 -7.86 7.93 13.32
N VAL A 34 -6.94 8.17 14.24
CA VAL A 34 -7.23 8.71 15.56
C VAL A 34 -6.40 9.95 15.81
N ASP A 35 -6.99 10.95 16.45
CA ASP A 35 -6.39 12.26 16.68
C ASP A 35 -6.07 12.52 18.17
N ASP A 36 -6.46 11.61 19.06
CA ASP A 36 -6.24 11.71 20.50
C ASP A 36 -6.05 10.34 21.17
N ASP A 37 -5.62 10.37 22.44
CA ASP A 37 -5.33 9.16 23.22
C ASP A 37 -6.59 8.38 23.62
N GLU A 38 -7.78 9.00 23.66
CA GLU A 38 -9.04 8.33 23.96
C GLU A 38 -9.48 7.46 22.78
N LYS A 39 -9.57 8.06 21.58
CA LYS A 39 -9.87 7.33 20.34
C LYS A 39 -8.82 6.26 20.03
N LEU A 40 -7.55 6.52 20.36
CA LEU A 40 -6.50 5.51 20.23
C LEU A 40 -6.82 4.27 21.06
N ARG A 41 -7.19 4.44 22.34
CA ARG A 41 -7.54 3.32 23.23
C ARG A 41 -8.79 2.57 22.75
N GLU A 42 -9.82 3.30 22.34
CA GLU A 42 -11.04 2.71 21.78
C GLU A 42 -10.75 1.89 20.54
N ARG A 43 -9.91 2.43 19.63
CA ARG A 43 -9.61 1.74 18.38
C ARG A 43 -8.75 0.50 18.59
N VAL A 44 -7.79 0.54 19.51
CA VAL A 44 -7.00 -0.63 19.91
C VAL A 44 -7.89 -1.70 20.54
N ALA A 45 -8.79 -1.33 21.42
CA ALA A 45 -9.77 -2.26 22.00
C ALA A 45 -10.65 -2.90 20.93
N PHE A 46 -11.13 -2.11 19.96
CA PHE A 46 -11.89 -2.63 18.81
C PHE A 46 -11.11 -3.70 18.03
N ILE A 47 -9.82 -3.49 17.74
CA ILE A 47 -9.00 -4.49 17.04
C ILE A 47 -8.89 -5.77 17.87
N HIS A 48 -8.64 -5.65 19.18
CA HIS A 48 -8.52 -6.81 20.04
C HIS A 48 -9.84 -7.60 20.17
N ASP A 49 -10.97 -6.89 20.34
CA ASP A 49 -12.25 -7.52 20.66
C ASP A 49 -13.03 -7.99 19.43
N ASN A 50 -12.90 -7.30 18.28
CA ASN A 50 -13.71 -7.57 17.10
C ASN A 50 -12.91 -8.21 15.96
N VAL A 51 -11.60 -7.95 15.88
CA VAL A 51 -10.71 -8.58 14.88
C VAL A 51 -9.96 -9.76 15.50
N GLY A 52 -9.74 -9.74 16.81
CA GLY A 52 -9.10 -10.84 17.54
C GLY A 52 -7.59 -10.89 17.42
N THR A 53 -6.95 -9.78 17.03
CA THR A 53 -5.50 -9.71 16.74
C THR A 53 -4.80 -8.65 17.58
N GLY A 54 -3.47 -8.59 17.50
CA GLY A 54 -2.71 -7.45 17.99
C GLY A 54 -2.98 -6.20 17.14
N ALA A 55 -2.82 -5.02 17.73
CA ALA A 55 -2.96 -3.74 17.04
C ALA A 55 -1.59 -3.13 16.72
N LEU A 56 -1.37 -2.78 15.47
CA LEU A 56 -0.24 -1.99 15.00
C LEU A 56 -0.65 -0.51 14.96
N ILE A 57 0.15 0.34 15.58
CA ILE A 57 -0.07 1.78 15.66
C ILE A 57 1.06 2.49 14.91
N GLU A 58 0.71 3.24 13.88
CA GLU A 58 1.66 3.96 13.04
C GLU A 58 1.26 5.43 12.90
N ARG A 59 2.22 6.28 12.55
CA ARG A 59 1.90 7.64 12.13
C ARG A 59 1.07 7.60 10.86
N TYR A 60 -0.08 8.26 10.86
CA TYR A 60 -0.82 8.46 9.62
C TYR A 60 -0.12 9.53 8.76
N ILE A 61 0.20 9.18 7.53
CA ILE A 61 0.75 10.12 6.54
C ILE A 61 -0.41 10.60 5.68
N GLU A 62 -0.74 11.88 5.81
CA GLU A 62 -1.75 12.51 4.94
C GLU A 62 -1.15 12.79 3.58
N GLY A 63 -1.88 12.47 2.50
CA GLY A 63 -1.41 12.69 1.13
C GLY A 63 -1.89 11.63 0.15
N ARG A 64 -1.11 11.43 -0.91
CA ARG A 64 -1.40 10.54 -2.03
C ARG A 64 -1.00 9.11 -1.70
N GLU A 65 -1.81 8.13 -2.08
CA GLU A 65 -1.50 6.71 -1.94
C GLU A 65 -1.03 6.17 -3.29
N LEU A 66 0.22 5.68 -3.32
CA LEU A 66 0.94 5.32 -4.53
C LEU A 66 1.32 3.84 -4.51
N TYR A 67 1.29 3.20 -5.66
CA TYR A 67 1.61 1.80 -5.85
C TYR A 67 2.68 1.64 -6.92
N VAL A 68 3.63 0.74 -6.70
CA VAL A 68 4.69 0.45 -7.67
C VAL A 68 4.87 -1.04 -7.82
N GLY A 69 4.60 -1.54 -9.02
CA GLY A 69 4.90 -2.92 -9.41
C GLY A 69 6.41 -3.10 -9.63
N VAL A 70 6.95 -4.18 -9.06
CA VAL A 70 8.34 -4.62 -9.25
C VAL A 70 8.33 -6.08 -9.63
N MET A 71 9.03 -6.45 -10.70
CA MET A 71 9.14 -7.82 -11.19
C MET A 71 10.60 -8.21 -11.44
N GLY A 72 10.96 -9.43 -11.07
CA GLY A 72 12.28 -10.00 -11.34
C GLY A 72 12.94 -10.62 -10.12
N ASN A 73 14.09 -11.23 -10.34
CA ASN A 73 14.95 -11.81 -9.30
C ASN A 73 16.23 -10.96 -9.15
N ALA A 74 17.28 -11.25 -9.92
CA ALA A 74 18.53 -10.48 -9.90
C ALA A 74 18.40 -9.12 -10.63
N HIS A 75 17.73 -9.12 -11.79
CA HIS A 75 17.42 -7.93 -12.56
C HIS A 75 15.95 -7.56 -12.30
N LEU A 76 15.74 -6.33 -11.87
CA LEU A 76 14.41 -5.83 -11.51
C LEU A 76 13.89 -4.87 -12.58
N GLN A 77 12.71 -5.20 -13.12
CA GLN A 77 11.85 -4.29 -13.86
C GLN A 77 10.93 -3.58 -12.86
N VAL A 78 10.77 -2.28 -13.00
CA VAL A 78 9.86 -1.47 -12.19
C VAL A 78 8.87 -0.80 -13.10
N PHE A 79 7.61 -0.93 -12.79
CA PHE A 79 6.52 -0.36 -13.56
C PHE A 79 6.27 1.11 -13.22
N PRO A 80 5.52 1.85 -14.07
CA PRO A 80 5.09 3.20 -13.76
C PRO A 80 4.38 3.31 -12.41
N VAL A 81 4.48 4.47 -11.79
CA VAL A 81 3.82 4.75 -10.51
C VAL A 81 2.31 4.84 -10.73
N TRP A 82 1.58 4.08 -9.96
CA TRP A 82 0.11 4.05 -9.91
C TRP A 82 -0.39 4.79 -8.69
N GLU A 83 -1.60 5.31 -8.73
CA GLU A 83 -2.21 6.08 -7.64
C GLU A 83 -3.65 5.65 -7.38
N LEU A 84 -4.00 5.52 -6.12
CA LEU A 84 -5.39 5.39 -5.69
C LEU A 84 -6.00 6.79 -5.55
N VAL A 85 -6.75 7.20 -6.57
CA VAL A 85 -7.40 8.50 -6.66
C VAL A 85 -8.76 8.46 -5.96
N MET A 86 -9.08 9.50 -5.17
CA MET A 86 -10.32 9.63 -4.40
C MET A 86 -10.87 11.06 -4.50
N ASP A 87 -11.06 11.55 -5.73
CA ASP A 87 -11.28 12.98 -6.02
C ASP A 87 -12.57 13.55 -5.47
N LYS A 88 -13.65 12.75 -5.38
CA LYS A 88 -14.97 13.20 -4.97
C LYS A 88 -15.29 12.86 -3.50
N MET A 89 -14.30 12.45 -2.73
CA MET A 89 -14.52 12.25 -1.30
C MET A 89 -14.71 13.59 -0.58
N PRO A 90 -15.60 13.66 0.45
CA PRO A 90 -15.74 14.84 1.28
C PRO A 90 -14.39 15.27 1.89
N ASP A 91 -14.20 16.57 2.08
CA ASP A 91 -12.95 17.12 2.62
C ASP A 91 -12.68 16.64 4.06
N GLU A 92 -13.73 16.36 4.82
CA GLU A 92 -13.61 15.84 6.19
C GLU A 92 -13.23 14.36 6.24
N ALA A 93 -13.36 13.64 5.11
CA ALA A 93 -13.03 12.22 5.05
C ALA A 93 -11.54 12.03 4.81
N ARG A 94 -10.91 11.19 5.65
CA ARG A 94 -9.52 10.79 5.44
C ARG A 94 -9.41 9.93 4.17
N ARG A 95 -8.47 10.26 3.30
CA ARG A 95 -8.18 9.53 2.06
C ARG A 95 -7.33 8.30 2.37
N ILE A 96 -7.99 7.20 2.69
CA ILE A 96 -7.37 5.90 3.00
C ILE A 96 -8.09 4.76 2.26
N ALA A 97 -7.32 3.72 1.93
CA ALA A 97 -7.81 2.50 1.32
C ALA A 97 -8.57 1.63 2.34
N THR A 98 -9.80 2.06 2.69
CA THR A 98 -10.69 1.27 3.55
C THR A 98 -11.24 0.06 2.78
N GLU A 99 -11.81 -0.90 3.49
CA GLU A 99 -12.51 -2.03 2.89
C GLU A 99 -13.57 -1.58 1.85
N ARG A 100 -14.33 -0.52 2.14
CA ARG A 100 -15.32 0.04 1.18
C ARG A 100 -14.68 0.64 -0.06
N VAL A 101 -13.52 1.30 0.10
CA VAL A 101 -12.74 1.85 -1.02
C VAL A 101 -12.25 0.74 -1.92
N LYS A 102 -11.79 -0.38 -1.36
CA LYS A 102 -11.26 -1.50 -2.13
C LYS A 102 -12.34 -2.38 -2.78
N TRP A 103 -13.47 -2.61 -2.08
CA TRP A 103 -14.39 -3.68 -2.47
C TRP A 103 -15.82 -3.25 -2.84
N SER A 104 -16.21 -2.00 -2.57
CA SER A 104 -17.56 -1.56 -2.88
C SER A 104 -17.63 -0.74 -4.16
N ARG A 105 -18.03 -1.38 -5.28
CA ARG A 105 -18.22 -0.71 -6.57
C ARG A 105 -19.10 0.52 -6.44
N LYS A 106 -20.25 0.40 -5.74
CA LYS A 106 -21.17 1.51 -5.49
C LYS A 106 -20.49 2.67 -4.75
N TYR A 107 -19.57 2.38 -3.84
CA TYR A 107 -18.81 3.39 -3.11
C TYR A 107 -17.78 4.06 -4.02
N GLN A 108 -17.08 3.25 -4.83
CA GLN A 108 -16.10 3.73 -5.81
C GLN A 108 -16.77 4.67 -6.83
N ASP A 109 -17.89 4.26 -7.42
CA ASP A 109 -18.64 5.06 -8.40
C ASP A 109 -19.14 6.38 -7.79
N LYS A 110 -19.65 6.33 -6.56
CA LYS A 110 -20.14 7.52 -5.84
C LYS A 110 -19.06 8.56 -5.60
N TYR A 111 -17.86 8.13 -5.24
CA TYR A 111 -16.78 9.03 -4.82
C TYR A 111 -15.66 9.17 -5.86
N GLY A 112 -15.88 8.66 -7.08
CA GLY A 112 -14.88 8.73 -8.15
C GLY A 112 -13.57 8.07 -7.79
N ILE A 113 -13.64 6.94 -7.07
CA ILE A 113 -12.45 6.21 -6.65
C ILE A 113 -11.99 5.35 -7.81
N CYS A 114 -10.75 5.53 -8.21
CA CYS A 114 -10.11 4.71 -9.25
C CYS A 114 -8.62 4.55 -8.96
N SER A 115 -8.07 3.49 -9.50
CA SER A 115 -6.62 3.29 -9.55
C SER A 115 -6.14 3.58 -10.96
N CYS A 116 -5.13 4.44 -11.09
CA CYS A 116 -4.63 4.86 -12.40
C CYS A 116 -3.17 5.33 -12.32
N GLU A 117 -2.57 5.59 -13.48
CA GLU A 117 -1.23 6.18 -13.55
C GLU A 117 -1.18 7.50 -12.78
N ALA A 118 -0.21 7.63 -11.87
CA ALA A 118 -0.03 8.83 -11.07
C ALA A 118 0.37 10.02 -11.96
N ARG A 119 -0.34 11.12 -11.80
CA ARG A 119 -0.12 12.36 -12.58
C ARG A 119 0.35 13.49 -11.69
N ASN A 120 0.98 14.50 -12.29
CA ASN A 120 1.38 15.73 -11.58
C ASN A 120 2.23 15.44 -10.33
N LEU A 121 3.15 14.49 -10.44
CA LEU A 121 4.17 14.26 -9.42
C LEU A 121 5.25 15.34 -9.57
N PRO A 122 5.86 15.83 -8.47
CA PRO A 122 6.97 16.77 -8.53
C PRO A 122 8.16 16.19 -9.33
N ASP A 123 8.99 17.07 -9.88
CA ASP A 123 10.16 16.68 -10.66
C ASP A 123 11.10 15.78 -9.82
N GLY A 124 11.56 14.70 -10.43
CA GLY A 124 12.47 13.72 -9.81
C GLY A 124 11.81 12.77 -8.80
N VAL A 125 10.55 13.00 -8.40
CA VAL A 125 9.87 12.13 -7.43
C VAL A 125 9.56 10.76 -8.02
N VAL A 126 9.23 10.66 -9.30
CA VAL A 126 9.00 9.36 -9.97
C VAL A 126 10.24 8.48 -9.87
N ASP A 127 11.41 9.01 -10.24
CA ASP A 127 12.67 8.27 -10.17
C ASP A 127 13.01 7.87 -8.73
N HIS A 128 12.76 8.78 -7.77
CA HIS A 128 12.95 8.48 -6.35
C HIS A 128 12.06 7.34 -5.87
N ILE A 129 10.76 7.35 -6.19
CA ILE A 129 9.79 6.32 -5.84
C ILE A 129 10.21 4.97 -6.43
N GLN A 130 10.53 4.92 -7.73
CA GLN A 130 10.95 3.68 -8.39
C GLN A 130 12.26 3.13 -7.83
N HIS A 131 13.19 4.02 -7.49
CA HIS A 131 14.44 3.61 -6.84
C HIS A 131 14.20 3.06 -5.43
N LEU A 132 13.32 3.72 -4.66
CA LEU A 132 12.91 3.29 -3.34
C LEU A 132 12.24 1.91 -3.40
N ALA A 133 11.33 1.69 -4.38
CA ALA A 133 10.67 0.40 -4.59
C ALA A 133 11.69 -0.73 -4.81
N LYS A 134 12.71 -0.53 -5.65
CA LYS A 134 13.81 -1.51 -5.85
C LYS A 134 14.56 -1.79 -4.56
N ARG A 135 14.85 -0.76 -3.77
CA ARG A 135 15.56 -0.90 -2.49
C ARG A 135 14.74 -1.71 -1.49
N VAL A 136 13.45 -1.41 -1.35
CA VAL A 136 12.52 -2.16 -0.48
C VAL A 136 12.45 -3.61 -0.92
N TYR A 137 12.26 -3.87 -2.21
CA TYR A 137 12.19 -5.21 -2.78
C TYR A 137 13.43 -6.05 -2.41
N ARG A 138 14.63 -5.48 -2.57
CA ARG A 138 15.89 -6.15 -2.22
C ARG A 138 16.07 -6.31 -0.71
N ALA A 139 15.77 -5.27 0.07
CA ALA A 139 15.93 -5.28 1.53
C ALA A 139 15.07 -6.35 2.20
N LEU A 140 13.88 -6.62 1.64
CA LEU A 140 12.96 -7.65 2.12
C LEU A 140 13.23 -9.03 1.52
N GLY A 141 14.25 -9.19 0.66
CA GLY A 141 14.60 -10.47 0.02
C GLY A 141 13.48 -10.99 -0.91
N LEU A 142 12.70 -10.10 -1.50
CA LEU A 142 11.60 -10.49 -2.39
C LEU A 142 12.13 -11.07 -3.70
N SER A 143 11.33 -11.94 -4.33
CA SER A 143 11.59 -12.55 -5.62
C SER A 143 10.30 -12.72 -6.40
N GLY A 144 10.40 -12.91 -7.72
CA GLY A 144 9.23 -13.05 -8.58
C GLY A 144 8.63 -11.68 -8.90
N TYR A 145 7.63 -11.26 -8.15
CA TYR A 145 6.97 -9.97 -8.32
C TYR A 145 6.38 -9.48 -7.00
N ALA A 146 6.22 -8.17 -6.88
CA ALA A 146 5.60 -7.56 -5.71
C ALA A 146 5.05 -6.18 -6.06
N ARG A 147 4.09 -5.68 -5.29
CA ARG A 147 3.66 -4.29 -5.30
C ARG A 147 4.12 -3.62 -4.01
N ILE A 148 4.80 -2.50 -4.15
CA ILE A 148 5.24 -1.67 -3.03
C ILE A 148 4.26 -0.52 -2.89
N ASP A 149 3.59 -0.47 -1.74
CA ASP A 149 2.58 0.53 -1.42
C ASP A 149 3.24 1.65 -0.62
N MET A 150 3.00 2.89 -1.02
CA MET A 150 3.65 4.09 -0.48
C MET A 150 2.65 5.22 -0.26
N ARG A 151 3.01 6.17 0.58
CA ARG A 151 2.31 7.45 0.66
C ARG A 151 3.27 8.59 0.43
N MET A 152 2.80 9.60 -0.29
CA MET A 152 3.52 10.84 -0.50
C MET A 152 2.76 11.98 0.18
N ASP A 153 3.42 12.70 1.08
CA ASP A 153 2.84 13.88 1.71
C ASP A 153 2.82 15.09 0.77
N LYS A 154 2.23 16.19 1.24
CA LYS A 154 2.12 17.44 0.48
C LYS A 154 3.48 18.08 0.14
N ASP A 155 4.51 17.75 0.89
CA ASP A 155 5.87 18.30 0.72
C ASP A 155 6.72 17.40 -0.20
N GLY A 156 6.13 16.34 -0.76
CA GLY A 156 6.78 15.39 -1.68
C GLY A 156 7.60 14.30 -0.99
N ASN A 157 7.54 14.21 0.35
CA ASN A 157 8.22 13.13 1.06
C ASN A 157 7.47 11.81 0.86
N VAL A 158 8.20 10.75 0.54
CA VAL A 158 7.66 9.43 0.25
C VAL A 158 7.92 8.48 1.42
N TYR A 159 6.87 7.80 1.86
CA TYR A 159 6.87 6.83 2.96
C TYR A 159 6.40 5.47 2.46
N VAL A 160 7.15 4.42 2.78
CA VAL A 160 6.75 3.04 2.48
C VAL A 160 5.71 2.59 3.50
N LEU A 161 4.59 2.06 3.01
CA LEU A 161 3.54 1.47 3.85
C LEU A 161 3.76 -0.02 4.03
N GLU A 162 3.82 -0.74 2.90
CA GLU A 162 3.96 -2.19 2.88
C GLU A 162 4.55 -2.67 1.56
N ALA A 163 4.96 -3.94 1.54
CA ALA A 163 5.31 -4.65 0.33
C ALA A 163 4.42 -5.88 0.22
N ASN A 164 3.64 -5.96 -0.84
CA ASN A 164 2.76 -7.09 -1.12
C ASN A 164 3.47 -8.06 -2.09
N PRO A 165 3.92 -9.24 -1.63
CA PRO A 165 4.67 -10.20 -2.46
C PRO A 165 3.77 -11.02 -3.39
N ASN A 166 2.46 -10.86 -3.31
CA ASN A 166 1.48 -11.55 -4.15
C ASN A 166 0.32 -10.61 -4.51
N PRO A 167 0.59 -9.49 -5.20
CA PRO A 167 -0.46 -8.58 -5.62
C PRO A 167 -1.38 -9.24 -6.64
N GLN A 168 -2.60 -8.69 -6.75
CA GLN A 168 -3.55 -9.09 -7.79
C GLN A 168 -2.95 -8.82 -9.17
N ILE A 169 -2.97 -9.82 -10.04
CA ILE A 169 -2.43 -9.72 -11.41
C ILE A 169 -3.51 -9.83 -12.51
N ALA A 170 -4.78 -9.81 -12.14
CA ALA A 170 -5.87 -9.86 -13.12
C ALA A 170 -5.87 -8.59 -13.98
N THR A 171 -6.41 -8.68 -15.19
CA THR A 171 -6.63 -7.52 -16.06
C THR A 171 -7.52 -6.49 -15.37
N GLY A 172 -7.12 -5.22 -15.40
CA GLY A 172 -7.82 -4.13 -14.71
C GLY A 172 -7.38 -3.92 -13.25
N GLU A 173 -6.38 -4.67 -12.79
CA GLU A 173 -5.75 -4.48 -11.48
C GLU A 173 -4.43 -3.71 -11.62
N ASP A 174 -4.04 -2.99 -10.59
CA ASP A 174 -2.91 -2.05 -10.56
C ASP A 174 -1.62 -2.61 -11.17
N PHE A 175 -1.29 -3.86 -10.82
CA PHE A 175 -0.05 -4.48 -11.27
C PHE A 175 -0.06 -4.74 -12.78
N ALA A 176 -1.16 -5.30 -13.30
CA ALA A 176 -1.31 -5.61 -14.72
C ALA A 176 -1.40 -4.34 -15.56
N ASP A 177 -2.21 -3.38 -15.12
CA ASP A 177 -2.40 -2.11 -15.84
C ASP A 177 -1.12 -1.27 -15.87
N SER A 178 -0.34 -1.26 -14.78
CA SER A 178 0.95 -0.58 -14.75
C SER A 178 2.00 -1.26 -15.63
N ALA A 179 1.94 -2.59 -15.80
CA ALA A 179 2.79 -3.32 -16.73
C ALA A 179 2.43 -3.01 -18.19
N GLU A 180 1.12 -2.97 -18.51
CA GLU A 180 0.64 -2.60 -19.85
C GLU A 180 1.04 -1.18 -20.23
N LYS A 181 1.01 -0.26 -19.28
CA LYS A 181 1.51 1.11 -19.44
C LYS A 181 3.02 1.17 -19.71
N ALA A 182 3.77 0.16 -19.31
CA ALA A 182 5.19 -0.02 -19.63
C ALA A 182 5.43 -0.84 -20.90
N ASP A 183 4.46 -0.87 -21.83
CA ASP A 183 4.48 -1.63 -23.08
C ASP A 183 4.63 -3.15 -22.92
N LEU A 184 4.28 -3.69 -21.74
CA LEU A 184 4.24 -5.13 -21.48
C LEU A 184 2.79 -5.62 -21.51
N ALA A 185 2.34 -6.11 -22.67
CA ALA A 185 0.98 -6.60 -22.85
C ALA A 185 0.64 -7.72 -21.83
N TYR A 186 -0.61 -7.83 -21.43
CA TYR A 186 -1.06 -8.76 -20.36
C TYR A 186 -0.59 -10.21 -20.57
N LYS A 187 -0.66 -10.72 -21.81
CA LYS A 187 -0.16 -12.05 -22.15
C LYS A 187 1.34 -12.20 -21.90
N ASP A 188 2.10 -11.17 -22.26
CA ASP A 188 3.55 -11.17 -22.12
C ASP A 188 3.95 -11.01 -20.64
N LEU A 189 3.19 -10.22 -19.87
CA LEU A 189 3.32 -10.14 -18.43
C LEU A 189 3.20 -11.52 -17.77
N LEU A 190 2.16 -12.29 -18.09
CA LEU A 190 1.97 -13.64 -17.54
C LEU A 190 3.11 -14.59 -17.94
N GLN A 191 3.60 -14.46 -19.17
CA GLN A 191 4.71 -15.26 -19.66
C GLN A 191 6.03 -14.88 -18.95
N GLU A 192 6.30 -13.59 -18.75
CA GLU A 192 7.47 -13.15 -18.00
C GLU A 192 7.41 -13.55 -16.52
N LEU A 193 6.25 -13.49 -15.87
CA LEU A 193 6.07 -13.99 -14.50
C LEU A 193 6.41 -15.48 -14.39
N LEU A 194 5.98 -16.29 -15.37
CA LEU A 194 6.36 -17.72 -15.45
C LEU A 194 7.88 -17.89 -15.62
N HIS A 195 8.50 -17.11 -16.52
CA HIS A 195 9.93 -17.16 -16.75
C HIS A 195 10.73 -16.77 -15.50
N VAL A 196 10.29 -15.73 -14.79
CA VAL A 196 10.92 -15.30 -13.53
C VAL A 196 10.81 -16.39 -12.47
N GLY A 197 9.64 -17.03 -12.36
CA GLY A 197 9.42 -18.16 -11.44
C GLY A 197 10.30 -19.37 -11.77
N LEU A 198 10.39 -19.76 -13.04
CA LEU A 198 11.22 -20.89 -13.49
C LEU A 198 12.72 -20.65 -13.30
N ARG A 199 13.15 -19.40 -13.33
CA ARG A 199 14.56 -18.99 -13.10
C ARG A 199 14.89 -18.74 -11.63
N TRP A 200 13.89 -18.82 -10.75
CA TRP A 200 14.13 -18.59 -9.33
C TRP A 200 15.10 -19.64 -8.77
N ARG A 201 16.02 -19.22 -7.93
CA ARG A 201 16.93 -20.08 -7.16
C ARG A 201 16.90 -19.60 -5.71
N PRO A 202 16.84 -20.52 -4.72
CA PRO A 202 16.99 -20.12 -3.33
C PRO A 202 18.33 -19.43 -3.14
N ALA A 203 18.36 -18.39 -2.29
CA ALA A 203 19.63 -17.80 -1.87
C ALA A 203 20.46 -18.92 -1.24
N GLN A 204 21.69 -19.13 -1.75
CA GLN A 204 22.61 -20.05 -1.09
C GLN A 204 22.87 -19.51 0.32
N ALA A 205 22.63 -20.34 1.34
CA ALA A 205 23.00 -20.00 2.70
C ALA A 205 24.51 -19.72 2.71
N ALA A 206 24.86 -18.48 3.09
CA ALA A 206 26.26 -18.07 3.25
C ALA A 206 26.85 -18.70 4.51
#